data_c666c839498eca06cd07d4c6f3cf0714
#
_entry.id   c666c839498eca06cd07d4c6f3cf0714
#
_cell.length_a   1.000
_cell.length_b   1.000
_cell.length_c   1.000
_cell.angle_alpha   90.00
_cell.angle_beta   90.00
_cell.angle_gamma   90.00
#
_symmetry.space_group_name_H-M   'P 1'
#
loop_
_entity.id
_entity.type
_entity.pdbx_description
1 polymer ?
#
loop_
_entity_poly.entity_id
_entity_poly.type
_entity_poly.pdbx_seq_one_letter_code
_entity_poly.pdbx_strand_id
1 'polypeptide(L)'
;MSLTTLCREKCREKKEQMSKTTFLIGCTHFGHDKMYKFVDYNGKKIRPFENAKEGDAVMLERWNSVVGVDDKVYVLGDVAFTSESLSILKKCNGKKILIQGNHDNLSVSEYMKYFKDIRSSHKLDGEILSHIPIHPNSLWRQKKNTNWLNIHAHLHNQTVSLAQADPDTEQGSIADMERIHGIEPKKDPRYFSVCVERIGYKPISIDGIRNLTNPKSVV
;
A
#
# COMPACT_ATOMS: atom_id res chain seq x y z
N MET A 1 -29.03 33.32 21.74
CA MET A 1 -28.84 32.05 21.02
C MET A 1 -29.12 30.88 21.94
N SER A 2 -30.02 29.99 21.57
CA SER A 2 -30.40 28.84 22.42
C SER A 2 -29.26 27.81 22.49
N LEU A 3 -29.06 27.20 23.66
CA LEU A 3 -28.13 26.09 23.90
C LEU A 3 -28.30 24.94 22.89
N THR A 4 -29.52 24.73 22.40
CA THR A 4 -29.85 23.74 21.36
C THR A 4 -29.29 24.10 20.00
N THR A 5 -29.17 25.39 19.67
CA THR A 5 -28.59 25.86 18.40
C THR A 5 -27.07 25.66 18.41
N LEU A 6 -26.40 26.00 19.52
CA LEU A 6 -24.94 25.80 19.67
C LEU A 6 -24.54 24.31 19.64
N CYS A 7 -25.38 23.44 20.21
CA CYS A 7 -25.12 21.99 20.21
C CYS A 7 -25.30 21.39 18.81
N ARG A 8 -26.28 21.88 18.01
CA ARG A 8 -26.50 21.48 16.63
C ARG A 8 -25.40 21.98 15.71
N GLU A 9 -24.91 23.20 15.89
CA GLU A 9 -23.77 23.74 15.14
C GLU A 9 -22.49 22.97 15.44
N LYS A 10 -22.15 22.72 16.70
CA LYS A 10 -21.00 21.88 17.08
C LYS A 10 -21.10 20.43 16.60
N CYS A 11 -22.30 19.84 16.56
CA CYS A 11 -22.52 18.52 15.97
C CYS A 11 -22.39 18.55 14.43
N ARG A 12 -22.80 19.64 13.79
CA ARG A 12 -22.66 19.84 12.34
C ARG A 12 -21.22 20.07 11.96
N GLU A 13 -20.49 20.92 12.68
CA GLU A 13 -19.04 21.15 12.52
C GLU A 13 -18.23 19.86 12.74
N LYS A 14 -18.57 19.03 13.74
CA LYS A 14 -17.97 17.70 13.93
C LYS A 14 -18.30 16.71 12.82
N LYS A 15 -19.45 16.83 12.15
CA LYS A 15 -19.80 16.02 10.96
C LYS A 15 -19.14 16.54 9.67
N GLU A 16 -18.95 17.84 9.53
CA GLU A 16 -18.24 18.43 8.38
C GLU A 16 -16.73 18.18 8.44
N GLN A 17 -16.15 17.94 9.60
CA GLN A 17 -14.70 17.72 9.79
C GLN A 17 -14.24 16.27 9.67
N MET A 18 -15.12 15.32 9.34
CA MET A 18 -14.73 13.98 8.92
C MET A 18 -14.59 13.92 7.40
N SER A 19 -13.59 14.62 6.85
CA SER A 19 -13.18 14.39 5.46
C SER A 19 -12.77 12.92 5.32
N LYS A 20 -13.42 12.24 4.36
CA LYS A 20 -13.11 10.82 4.08
C LYS A 20 -11.67 10.70 3.67
N THR A 21 -10.86 10.08 4.51
CA THR A 21 -9.45 9.86 4.23
C THR A 21 -9.28 8.71 3.24
N THR A 22 -8.28 8.83 2.39
CA THR A 22 -7.86 7.75 1.48
C THR A 22 -6.63 7.07 2.02
N PHE A 23 -6.72 5.77 2.26
CA PHE A 23 -5.64 4.92 2.74
C PHE A 23 -5.17 3.94 1.67
N LEU A 24 -3.94 3.46 1.81
CA LEU A 24 -3.31 2.49 0.92
C LEU A 24 -2.61 1.41 1.73
N ILE A 25 -2.65 0.17 1.22
CA ILE A 25 -1.97 -1.00 1.76
C ILE A 25 -1.80 -2.03 0.64
N GLY A 26 -0.80 -2.89 0.70
CA GLY A 26 -0.62 -3.97 -0.29
C GLY A 26 0.11 -5.18 0.27
N CYS A 27 0.07 -6.29 -0.45
CA CYS A 27 0.73 -7.55 -0.09
C CYS A 27 0.35 -8.05 1.29
N THR A 28 -0.93 -8.02 1.65
CA THR A 28 -1.40 -8.51 2.95
C THR A 28 -1.20 -10.01 3.09
N HIS A 29 -1.47 -10.79 2.03
CA HIS A 29 -1.36 -12.25 2.00
C HIS A 29 -2.05 -12.92 3.20
N PHE A 30 -3.26 -12.48 3.52
CA PHE A 30 -4.02 -13.02 4.64
C PHE A 30 -4.14 -14.55 4.57
N GLY A 31 -3.92 -15.21 5.70
CA GLY A 31 -3.99 -16.65 5.85
C GLY A 31 -2.85 -17.44 5.19
N HIS A 32 -1.77 -16.79 4.75
CA HIS A 32 -0.67 -17.45 4.03
C HIS A 32 0.53 -17.72 4.94
N ASP A 33 0.54 -18.85 5.62
CA ASP A 33 1.60 -19.25 6.59
C ASP A 33 3.02 -19.25 6.01
N LYS A 34 3.19 -19.53 4.70
CA LYS A 34 4.52 -19.51 4.08
C LYS A 34 5.18 -18.13 4.12
N MET A 35 4.40 -17.03 4.10
CA MET A 35 4.95 -15.68 4.20
C MET A 35 5.72 -15.43 5.50
N TYR A 36 5.39 -16.15 6.57
CA TYR A 36 6.03 -16.02 7.89
C TYR A 36 7.27 -16.90 8.05
N LYS A 37 7.60 -17.67 7.00
CA LYS A 37 8.81 -18.50 6.92
C LYS A 37 9.90 -17.87 6.03
N PHE A 38 9.53 -16.87 5.22
CA PHE A 38 10.50 -16.23 4.34
C PHE A 38 11.48 -15.36 5.12
N VAL A 39 12.74 -15.42 4.69
CA VAL A 39 13.84 -14.63 5.23
C VAL A 39 14.45 -13.77 4.13
N ASP A 40 15.05 -12.65 4.52
CA ASP A 40 15.86 -11.84 3.62
C ASP A 40 17.24 -12.49 3.40
N TYR A 41 18.09 -11.84 2.61
CA TYR A 41 19.44 -12.33 2.30
C TYR A 41 20.37 -12.44 3.53
N ASN A 42 20.03 -11.78 4.66
CA ASN A 42 20.74 -11.91 5.95
C ASN A 42 20.18 -13.02 6.84
N GLY A 43 19.18 -13.77 6.38
CA GLY A 43 18.51 -14.79 7.17
C GLY A 43 17.49 -14.24 8.18
N LYS A 44 17.16 -12.94 8.14
CA LYS A 44 16.16 -12.32 9.00
C LYS A 44 14.75 -12.55 8.44
N LYS A 45 13.80 -12.96 9.29
CA LYS A 45 12.39 -13.10 8.91
C LYS A 45 11.87 -11.79 8.29
N ILE A 46 11.23 -11.88 7.12
CA ILE A 46 10.59 -10.74 6.45
C ILE A 46 9.40 -10.22 7.29
N ARG A 47 8.64 -11.14 7.90
CA ARG A 47 7.54 -10.84 8.83
C ARG A 47 7.89 -11.30 10.24
N PRO A 48 7.78 -10.44 11.28
CA PRO A 48 8.24 -10.76 12.63
C PRO A 48 7.20 -11.54 13.47
N PHE A 49 6.27 -12.22 12.81
CA PHE A 49 5.22 -13.02 13.45
C PHE A 49 5.50 -14.52 13.30
N GLU A 50 4.93 -15.35 14.16
CA GLU A 50 5.15 -16.80 14.13
C GLU A 50 4.39 -17.48 12.99
N ASN A 51 3.16 -17.02 12.70
CA ASN A 51 2.28 -17.61 11.71
C ASN A 51 1.23 -16.60 11.17
N ALA A 52 0.44 -17.03 10.19
CA ALA A 52 -0.59 -16.19 9.60
C ALA A 52 -1.66 -15.74 10.61
N LYS A 53 -2.05 -16.62 11.55
CA LYS A 53 -3.09 -16.30 12.54
C LYS A 53 -2.69 -15.10 13.40
N GLU A 54 -1.44 -15.05 13.85
CA GLU A 54 -0.91 -13.93 14.64
C GLU A 54 -0.78 -12.67 13.78
N GLY A 55 -0.13 -12.78 12.61
CA GLY A 55 0.09 -11.64 11.73
C GLY A 55 -1.20 -11.02 11.22
N ASP A 56 -2.19 -11.84 10.86
CA ASP A 56 -3.51 -11.38 10.40
C ASP A 56 -4.27 -10.65 11.50
N ALA A 57 -4.19 -11.14 12.75
CA ALA A 57 -4.80 -10.48 13.90
C ALA A 57 -4.19 -9.10 14.14
N VAL A 58 -2.87 -8.99 14.11
CA VAL A 58 -2.16 -7.71 14.25
C VAL A 58 -2.48 -6.76 13.09
N MET A 59 -2.50 -7.26 11.85
CA MET A 59 -2.85 -6.43 10.69
C MET A 59 -4.29 -5.91 10.79
N LEU A 60 -5.24 -6.76 11.20
CA LEU A 60 -6.65 -6.37 11.37
C LEU A 60 -6.80 -5.28 12.46
N GLU A 61 -6.16 -5.47 13.61
CA GLU A 61 -6.17 -4.49 14.70
C GLU A 61 -5.59 -3.14 14.22
N ARG A 62 -4.40 -3.16 13.62
CA ARG A 62 -3.72 -1.97 13.12
C ARG A 62 -4.48 -1.30 11.99
N TRP A 63 -5.12 -2.08 11.11
CA TRP A 63 -6.00 -1.55 10.06
C TRP A 63 -7.13 -0.73 10.68
N ASN A 64 -7.87 -1.34 11.61
CA ASN A 64 -9.04 -0.71 12.21
C ASN A 64 -8.68 0.42 13.20
N SER A 65 -7.44 0.49 13.65
CA SER A 65 -6.95 1.59 14.49
C SER A 65 -6.82 2.93 13.75
N VAL A 66 -6.73 2.90 12.39
CA VAL A 66 -6.52 4.11 11.58
C VAL A 66 -7.62 4.33 10.55
N VAL A 67 -8.28 3.28 10.07
CA VAL A 67 -9.31 3.36 9.03
C VAL A 67 -10.70 3.39 9.66
N GLY A 68 -11.45 4.44 9.39
CA GLY A 68 -12.86 4.56 9.75
C GLY A 68 -13.78 3.85 8.75
N VAL A 69 -15.05 3.64 9.12
CA VAL A 69 -16.04 2.92 8.29
C VAL A 69 -16.34 3.61 6.96
N ASP A 70 -16.21 4.93 6.91
CA ASP A 70 -16.50 5.74 5.72
C ASP A 70 -15.27 6.06 4.86
N ASP A 71 -14.09 5.78 5.36
CA ASP A 71 -12.84 6.00 4.65
C ASP A 71 -12.74 5.14 3.39
N LYS A 72 -11.88 5.55 2.46
CA LYS A 72 -11.56 4.79 1.26
C LYS A 72 -10.22 4.07 1.45
N VAL A 73 -10.16 2.80 1.06
CA VAL A 73 -8.91 2.03 1.11
C VAL A 73 -8.63 1.43 -0.26
N TYR A 74 -7.50 1.81 -0.86
CA TYR A 74 -6.94 1.09 -2.00
C TYR A 74 -6.06 -0.03 -1.49
N VAL A 75 -6.43 -1.28 -1.81
CA VAL A 75 -5.63 -2.46 -1.54
C VAL A 75 -4.85 -2.81 -2.80
N LEU A 76 -3.54 -2.67 -2.75
CA LEU A 76 -2.65 -2.82 -3.91
C LEU A 76 -2.21 -4.28 -4.09
N GLY A 77 -3.19 -5.16 -4.18
CA GLY A 77 -3.04 -6.56 -4.59
C GLY A 77 -2.38 -7.50 -3.59
N ASP A 78 -2.37 -8.77 -3.99
CA ASP A 78 -1.87 -9.91 -3.23
C ASP A 78 -2.53 -10.00 -1.86
N VAL A 79 -3.87 -10.07 -1.87
CA VAL A 79 -4.70 -9.94 -0.67
C VAL A 79 -4.77 -11.26 0.10
N ALA A 80 -5.17 -12.32 -0.59
CA ALA A 80 -5.34 -13.66 -0.01
C ALA A 80 -5.41 -14.72 -1.11
N PHE A 81 -5.01 -15.97 -0.79
CA PHE A 81 -5.03 -17.08 -1.76
C PHE A 81 -6.33 -17.89 -1.75
N THR A 82 -7.15 -17.77 -0.72
CA THR A 82 -8.41 -18.54 -0.57
C THR A 82 -9.58 -17.63 -0.21
N SER A 83 -10.79 -18.02 -0.56
CA SER A 83 -12.01 -17.30 -0.20
C SER A 83 -12.19 -17.21 1.32
N GLU A 84 -11.74 -18.23 2.07
CA GLU A 84 -11.77 -18.22 3.53
C GLU A 84 -10.88 -17.12 4.09
N SER A 85 -9.61 -17.07 3.67
CA SER A 85 -8.66 -16.04 4.09
C SER A 85 -9.12 -14.65 3.66
N LEU A 86 -9.69 -14.51 2.45
CA LEU A 86 -10.24 -13.25 1.95
C LEU A 86 -11.38 -12.72 2.85
N SER A 87 -12.09 -13.61 3.55
CA SER A 87 -13.22 -13.25 4.41
C SER A 87 -12.86 -12.32 5.58
N ILE A 88 -11.58 -12.22 5.96
CA ILE A 88 -11.09 -11.29 6.99
C ILE A 88 -11.46 -9.84 6.64
N LEU A 89 -11.56 -9.52 5.35
CA LEU A 89 -11.92 -8.18 4.87
C LEU A 89 -13.32 -7.72 5.32
N LYS A 90 -14.21 -8.63 5.75
CA LYS A 90 -15.49 -8.27 6.40
C LYS A 90 -15.28 -7.50 7.69
N LYS A 91 -14.17 -7.78 8.39
CA LYS A 91 -13.83 -7.17 9.68
C LYS A 91 -13.00 -5.88 9.52
N CYS A 92 -12.43 -5.66 8.33
CA CYS A 92 -11.63 -4.47 8.01
C CYS A 92 -12.56 -3.29 7.69
N ASN A 93 -12.39 -2.17 8.37
CA ASN A 93 -13.11 -0.93 8.11
C ASN A 93 -12.83 -0.36 6.71
N GLY A 94 -13.68 0.57 6.27
CA GLY A 94 -13.52 1.36 5.06
C GLY A 94 -14.09 0.72 3.79
N LYS A 95 -14.26 1.57 2.78
CA LYS A 95 -14.75 1.24 1.44
C LYS A 95 -13.57 0.85 0.57
N LYS A 96 -13.42 -0.44 0.31
CA LYS A 96 -12.23 -1.03 -0.31
C LYS A 96 -12.33 -1.04 -1.83
N ILE A 97 -11.21 -0.73 -2.50
CA ILE A 97 -11.00 -0.86 -3.95
C ILE A 97 -9.75 -1.70 -4.14
N LEU A 98 -9.82 -2.73 -4.98
CA LEU A 98 -8.69 -3.59 -5.29
C LEU A 98 -7.93 -3.04 -6.50
N ILE A 99 -6.62 -2.90 -6.37
CA ILE A 99 -5.69 -2.86 -7.51
C ILE A 99 -5.10 -4.26 -7.58
N GLN A 100 -5.54 -5.04 -8.56
CA GLN A 100 -5.27 -6.47 -8.63
C GLN A 100 -3.77 -6.78 -8.70
N GLY A 101 -3.33 -7.72 -7.88
CA GLY A 101 -1.97 -8.26 -7.86
C GLY A 101 -1.84 -9.55 -8.68
N ASN A 102 -0.60 -10.02 -8.83
CA ASN A 102 -0.32 -11.23 -9.61
C ASN A 102 -0.72 -12.52 -8.89
N HIS A 103 -0.93 -12.48 -7.57
CA HIS A 103 -1.43 -13.60 -6.78
C HIS A 103 -2.93 -13.53 -6.48
N ASP A 104 -3.63 -12.50 -6.94
CA ASP A 104 -5.08 -12.38 -6.78
C ASP A 104 -5.81 -13.21 -7.84
N ASN A 105 -5.84 -14.54 -7.67
CA ASN A 105 -6.31 -15.52 -8.65
C ASN A 105 -7.72 -16.08 -8.36
N LEU A 106 -8.42 -15.55 -7.35
CA LEU A 106 -9.81 -15.89 -7.11
C LEU A 106 -10.71 -15.26 -8.19
N SER A 107 -11.93 -15.76 -8.32
CA SER A 107 -12.88 -15.17 -9.27
C SER A 107 -13.23 -13.72 -8.91
N VAL A 108 -13.55 -12.91 -9.93
CA VAL A 108 -14.01 -11.54 -9.72
C VAL A 108 -15.20 -11.47 -8.78
N SER A 109 -16.11 -12.45 -8.87
CA SER A 109 -17.30 -12.53 -7.99
C SER A 109 -16.93 -12.76 -6.52
N GLU A 110 -15.82 -13.46 -6.23
CA GLU A 110 -15.33 -13.60 -4.86
C GLU A 110 -14.81 -12.26 -4.31
N TYR A 111 -14.00 -11.54 -5.08
CA TYR A 111 -13.48 -10.23 -4.67
C TYR A 111 -14.60 -9.20 -4.51
N MET A 112 -15.61 -9.17 -5.39
CA MET A 112 -16.73 -8.22 -5.34
C MET A 112 -17.62 -8.37 -4.10
N LYS A 113 -17.46 -9.43 -3.32
CA LYS A 113 -18.11 -9.56 -1.99
C LYS A 113 -17.52 -8.56 -0.96
N TYR A 114 -16.28 -8.07 -1.19
CA TYR A 114 -15.52 -7.28 -0.24
C TYR A 114 -15.06 -5.93 -0.81
N PHE A 115 -14.86 -5.87 -2.12
CA PHE A 115 -14.41 -4.69 -2.83
C PHE A 115 -15.55 -4.03 -3.60
N LYS A 116 -15.57 -2.70 -3.63
CA LYS A 116 -16.54 -1.95 -4.43
C LYS A 116 -16.16 -1.86 -5.91
N ASP A 117 -14.88 -2.07 -6.19
CA ASP A 117 -14.33 -1.94 -7.54
C ASP A 117 -12.99 -2.69 -7.61
N ILE A 118 -12.64 -3.18 -8.81
CA ILE A 118 -11.39 -3.89 -9.12
C ILE A 118 -10.77 -3.22 -10.32
N ARG A 119 -9.47 -2.90 -10.22
CA ARG A 119 -8.72 -2.20 -11.26
C ARG A 119 -7.34 -2.83 -11.44
N SER A 120 -6.75 -2.67 -12.63
CA SER A 120 -5.34 -3.00 -12.88
C SER A 120 -4.39 -1.91 -12.36
N SER A 121 -4.83 -0.64 -12.43
CA SER A 121 -4.12 0.54 -11.93
C SER A 121 -5.10 1.68 -11.68
N HIS A 122 -4.66 2.72 -10.96
CA HIS A 122 -5.48 3.90 -10.75
C HIS A 122 -4.63 5.17 -10.66
N LYS A 123 -5.09 6.25 -11.31
CA LYS A 123 -4.44 7.57 -11.23
C LYS A 123 -5.15 8.42 -10.20
N LEU A 124 -4.38 8.98 -9.28
CA LEU A 124 -4.77 10.07 -8.39
C LEU A 124 -4.12 11.38 -8.88
N ASP A 125 -4.30 12.48 -8.12
CA ASP A 125 -3.66 13.75 -8.47
C ASP A 125 -2.17 13.72 -8.08
N GLY A 126 -1.34 13.38 -9.05
CA GLY A 126 0.11 13.28 -8.88
C GLY A 126 0.63 11.87 -8.66
N GLU A 127 -0.21 10.93 -8.29
CA GLU A 127 0.16 9.54 -8.03
C GLU A 127 -0.48 8.58 -9.04
N ILE A 128 0.22 7.47 -9.30
CA ILE A 128 -0.32 6.29 -9.99
C ILE A 128 -0.19 5.07 -9.09
N LEU A 129 -1.30 4.41 -8.85
CA LEU A 129 -1.38 3.20 -8.03
C LEU A 129 -1.27 1.98 -8.93
N SER A 130 -0.41 1.04 -8.59
CA SER A 130 -0.25 -0.25 -9.25
C SER A 130 0.17 -1.31 -8.24
N HIS A 131 -0.02 -2.59 -8.55
CA HIS A 131 0.55 -3.64 -7.73
C HIS A 131 2.06 -3.75 -7.99
N ILE A 132 2.45 -4.00 -9.24
CA ILE A 132 3.85 -4.08 -9.66
C ILE A 132 4.37 -2.67 -9.97
N PRO A 133 5.62 -2.33 -9.62
CA PRO A 133 6.23 -1.06 -10.02
C PRO A 133 6.14 -0.84 -11.54
N ILE A 134 5.70 0.35 -11.94
CA ILE A 134 5.58 0.74 -13.34
C ILE A 134 6.97 1.11 -13.87
N HIS A 135 7.26 0.75 -15.12
CA HIS A 135 8.53 1.10 -15.76
C HIS A 135 8.79 2.63 -15.71
N PRO A 136 9.99 3.08 -15.35
CA PRO A 136 10.31 4.50 -15.11
C PRO A 136 9.91 5.43 -16.25
N ASN A 137 10.13 5.01 -17.51
CA ASN A 137 9.81 5.79 -18.71
C ASN A 137 8.30 6.04 -18.87
N SER A 138 7.45 5.21 -18.24
CA SER A 138 5.99 5.39 -18.25
C SER A 138 5.49 6.36 -17.19
N LEU A 139 6.36 6.84 -16.29
CA LEU A 139 6.00 7.76 -15.21
C LEU A 139 6.05 9.23 -15.62
N TRP A 140 6.57 9.57 -16.81
CA TRP A 140 6.68 10.95 -17.25
C TRP A 140 5.31 11.60 -17.54
N ARG A 141 5.08 12.79 -16.96
CA ARG A 141 3.87 13.60 -17.13
C ARG A 141 4.17 14.80 -18.02
N GLN A 142 4.07 14.63 -19.33
CA GLN A 142 4.41 15.66 -20.31
C GLN A 142 3.72 17.02 -20.03
N LYS A 143 2.41 17.03 -19.75
CA LYS A 143 1.65 18.27 -19.50
C LYS A 143 2.09 19.04 -18.27
N LYS A 144 2.71 18.39 -17.27
CA LYS A 144 3.15 18.99 -16.00
C LYS A 144 4.67 19.06 -15.88
N ASN A 145 5.40 18.58 -16.88
CA ASN A 145 6.87 18.50 -16.88
C ASN A 145 7.44 17.89 -15.60
N THR A 146 6.88 16.78 -15.14
CA THR A 146 7.24 16.07 -13.91
C THR A 146 6.94 14.58 -14.05
N ASN A 147 7.33 13.77 -13.06
CA ASN A 147 6.95 12.35 -12.99
C ASN A 147 5.70 12.14 -12.13
N TRP A 148 4.98 11.04 -12.39
CA TRP A 148 4.07 10.44 -11.43
C TRP A 148 4.88 9.87 -10.26
N LEU A 149 4.37 9.99 -9.03
CA LEU A 149 4.78 9.11 -7.95
C LEU A 149 4.09 7.77 -8.15
N ASN A 150 4.83 6.70 -8.38
CA ASN A 150 4.27 5.36 -8.41
C ASN A 150 4.17 4.81 -6.98
N ILE A 151 2.95 4.67 -6.49
CA ILE A 151 2.68 3.97 -5.24
C ILE A 151 2.37 2.52 -5.61
N HIS A 152 3.18 1.60 -5.10
CA HIS A 152 3.15 0.20 -5.50
C HIS A 152 3.24 -0.76 -4.30
N ALA A 153 3.08 -2.06 -4.59
CA ALA A 153 3.29 -3.16 -3.66
C ALA A 153 4.32 -4.17 -4.22
N HIS A 154 4.05 -5.45 -4.19
CA HIS A 154 4.76 -6.56 -4.83
C HIS A 154 6.17 -6.87 -4.30
N LEU A 155 7.01 -5.88 -4.06
CA LEU A 155 8.44 -6.08 -3.73
C LEU A 155 8.71 -6.39 -2.24
N HIS A 156 7.67 -6.44 -1.41
CA HIS A 156 7.78 -6.69 0.04
C HIS A 156 8.78 -5.74 0.72
N ASN A 157 9.88 -6.30 1.26
CA ASN A 157 10.95 -5.54 1.92
C ASN A 157 11.95 -4.90 0.95
N GLN A 158 11.89 -5.21 -0.35
CA GLN A 158 12.76 -4.62 -1.37
C GLN A 158 12.25 -3.25 -1.85
N THR A 159 13.13 -2.49 -2.50
CA THR A 159 12.82 -1.15 -3.04
C THR A 159 13.24 -1.06 -4.50
N VAL A 160 12.57 -0.22 -5.28
CA VAL A 160 13.05 0.17 -6.60
C VAL A 160 14.26 1.08 -6.43
N SER A 161 15.37 0.77 -7.10
CA SER A 161 16.59 1.58 -7.07
C SER A 161 16.80 2.34 -8.37
N LEU A 162 17.59 3.42 -8.33
CA LEU A 162 17.94 4.20 -9.52
C LEU A 162 18.69 3.39 -10.57
N ALA A 163 19.52 2.43 -10.16
CA ALA A 163 20.27 1.59 -11.09
C ALA A 163 19.39 0.58 -11.84
N GLN A 164 18.21 0.21 -11.29
CA GLN A 164 17.20 -0.58 -12.01
C GLN A 164 16.45 0.24 -13.08
N ALA A 165 16.61 1.55 -13.07
CA ALA A 165 15.95 2.45 -14.01
C ALA A 165 16.78 2.71 -15.28
N ASP A 166 18.01 2.22 -15.36
CA ASP A 166 18.88 2.38 -16.51
C ASP A 166 18.84 1.10 -17.38
N PRO A 167 18.15 1.12 -18.53
CA PRO A 167 18.03 -0.04 -19.40
C PRO A 167 19.33 -0.42 -20.11
N ASP A 168 20.35 0.44 -20.12
CA ASP A 168 21.62 0.22 -20.81
C ASP A 168 22.68 -0.43 -19.90
N THR A 169 22.39 -0.67 -18.64
CA THR A 169 23.29 -1.46 -17.78
C THR A 169 23.05 -2.95 -17.97
N GLU A 170 23.92 -3.61 -18.72
CA GLU A 170 24.00 -5.08 -18.89
C GLU A 170 24.30 -5.84 -17.58
N GLN A 171 24.02 -5.26 -16.43
CA GLN A 171 24.45 -5.84 -15.17
C GLN A 171 23.29 -6.52 -14.43
N GLY A 172 23.62 -7.71 -13.96
CA GLY A 172 22.74 -8.58 -13.20
C GLY A 172 21.94 -7.89 -12.10
N SER A 173 20.95 -8.56 -11.55
CA SER A 173 20.01 -7.95 -10.60
C SER A 173 20.77 -7.17 -9.51
N ILE A 174 20.24 -6.01 -9.12
CA ILE A 174 20.87 -5.18 -8.08
C ILE A 174 20.98 -5.92 -6.74
N ALA A 175 20.11 -6.89 -6.48
CA ALA A 175 20.29 -7.84 -5.38
C ALA A 175 21.65 -8.56 -5.44
N ASP A 176 22.18 -8.82 -6.65
CA ASP A 176 23.50 -9.43 -6.84
C ASP A 176 24.62 -8.40 -6.63
N MET A 177 24.41 -7.13 -7.00
CA MET A 177 25.37 -6.05 -6.75
C MET A 177 25.48 -5.70 -5.27
N GLU A 178 24.36 -5.63 -4.54
CA GLU A 178 24.35 -5.48 -3.07
C GLU A 178 25.11 -6.64 -2.39
N ARG A 179 24.85 -7.85 -2.85
CA ARG A 179 25.45 -9.08 -2.33
C ARG A 179 26.96 -9.15 -2.58
N ILE A 180 27.44 -8.62 -3.72
CA ILE A 180 28.85 -8.67 -4.14
C ILE A 180 29.66 -7.51 -3.59
N HIS A 181 29.07 -6.31 -3.44
CA HIS A 181 29.80 -5.07 -3.17
C HIS A 181 29.42 -4.38 -1.87
N GLY A 182 28.39 -4.86 -1.14
CA GLY A 182 27.93 -4.23 0.12
C GLY A 182 27.40 -2.79 -0.06
N ILE A 183 26.99 -2.42 -1.28
CA ILE A 183 26.51 -1.08 -1.61
C ILE A 183 24.99 -1.08 -1.47
N GLU A 184 24.45 -0.30 -0.52
CA GLU A 184 23.00 -0.07 -0.49
C GLU A 184 22.56 0.73 -1.73
N PRO A 185 21.62 0.19 -2.55
CA PRO A 185 21.17 0.89 -3.73
C PRO A 185 20.42 2.16 -3.34
N LYS A 186 20.72 3.24 -4.04
CA LYS A 186 20.02 4.50 -3.87
C LYS A 186 18.56 4.34 -4.34
N LYS A 187 17.62 4.53 -3.42
CA LYS A 187 16.17 4.44 -3.72
C LYS A 187 15.77 5.43 -4.80
N ASP A 188 14.96 4.98 -5.74
CA ASP A 188 14.36 5.86 -6.73
C ASP A 188 13.21 6.65 -6.10
N PRO A 189 13.29 8.00 -6.03
CA PRO A 189 12.27 8.82 -5.37
C PRO A 189 10.92 8.84 -6.11
N ARG A 190 10.85 8.30 -7.32
CA ARG A 190 9.60 8.17 -8.08
C ARG A 190 8.71 7.04 -7.58
N TYR A 191 9.18 6.23 -6.62
CA TYR A 191 8.47 5.05 -6.12
C TYR A 191 8.27 5.08 -4.62
N PHE A 192 7.08 4.66 -4.19
CA PHE A 192 6.75 4.46 -2.78
C PHE A 192 6.05 3.10 -2.60
N SER A 193 6.63 2.24 -1.77
CA SER A 193 6.05 0.92 -1.49
C SER A 193 5.08 0.96 -0.31
N VAL A 194 3.89 0.40 -0.50
CA VAL A 194 2.87 0.19 0.54
C VAL A 194 2.71 -1.28 0.92
N CYS A 195 3.72 -2.11 0.64
CA CYS A 195 3.78 -3.45 1.21
C CYS A 195 3.71 -3.37 2.74
N VAL A 196 2.98 -4.27 3.37
CA VAL A 196 2.75 -4.26 4.82
C VAL A 196 4.05 -4.22 5.63
N GLU A 197 5.11 -4.86 5.15
CA GLU A 197 6.44 -4.87 5.76
C GLU A 197 7.10 -3.49 5.79
N ARG A 198 6.73 -2.59 4.86
CA ARG A 198 7.30 -1.24 4.70
C ARG A 198 6.54 -0.18 5.48
N ILE A 199 5.26 -0.43 5.77
CA ILE A 199 4.34 0.54 6.41
C ILE A 199 3.91 0.09 7.81
N GLY A 200 4.64 -0.88 8.41
CA GLY A 200 4.40 -1.35 9.77
C GLY A 200 3.07 -2.08 9.95
N TYR A 201 2.63 -2.84 8.92
CA TYR A 201 1.41 -3.66 8.95
C TYR A 201 0.12 -2.85 9.20
N LYS A 202 0.10 -1.58 8.79
CA LYS A 202 -0.97 -0.64 9.00
C LYS A 202 -1.22 0.20 7.75
N PRO A 203 -2.47 0.37 7.26
CA PRO A 203 -2.75 1.24 6.14
C PRO A 203 -2.20 2.65 6.36
N ILE A 204 -1.58 3.22 5.33
CA ILE A 204 -1.03 4.58 5.35
C ILE A 204 -1.94 5.53 4.56
N SER A 205 -2.20 6.73 5.07
CA SER A 205 -2.98 7.73 4.34
C SER A 205 -2.20 8.30 3.16
N ILE A 206 -2.92 8.69 2.09
CA ILE A 206 -2.29 9.34 0.92
C ILE A 206 -1.56 10.62 1.31
N ASP A 207 -2.10 11.39 2.26
CA ASP A 207 -1.46 12.61 2.75
C ASP A 207 -0.20 12.28 3.56
N GLY A 208 -0.21 11.17 4.32
CA GLY A 208 0.99 10.65 4.97
C GLY A 208 2.10 10.32 3.98
N ILE A 209 1.75 9.69 2.84
CA ILE A 209 2.71 9.40 1.76
C ILE A 209 3.24 10.70 1.15
N ARG A 210 2.37 11.66 0.83
CA ARG A 210 2.74 12.96 0.28
C ARG A 210 3.72 13.72 1.18
N ASN A 211 3.48 13.72 2.49
CA ASN A 211 4.38 14.34 3.46
C ASN A 211 5.75 13.67 3.51
N LEU A 212 5.81 12.34 3.33
CA LEU A 212 7.08 11.59 3.31
C LEU A 212 7.87 11.77 2.00
N THR A 213 7.19 12.00 0.88
CA THR A 213 7.81 12.12 -0.44
C THR A 213 8.11 13.57 -0.85
N ASN A 214 7.40 14.54 -0.27
CA ASN A 214 7.60 15.99 -0.50
C ASN A 214 7.76 16.75 0.83
N PRO A 215 8.89 16.62 1.54
CA PRO A 215 9.06 17.19 2.87
C PRO A 215 9.08 18.73 2.93
N LYS A 216 8.92 19.43 1.79
CA LYS A 216 8.93 20.91 1.73
C LYS A 216 7.55 21.55 1.95
N SER A 217 6.50 20.80 2.24
CA SER A 217 5.15 21.33 2.46
C SER A 217 4.77 21.51 3.94
N VAL A 218 5.72 21.41 4.86
CA VAL A 218 5.53 21.69 6.29
C VAL A 218 6.35 22.95 6.63
N VAL A 219 5.77 24.11 6.36
CA VAL A 219 6.14 25.40 6.95
C VAL A 219 4.86 26.04 7.44
#